data_b290c03de522d042f30c02e812733037
#
_entry.id   b290c03de522d042f30c02e812733037
#
_cell.length_a   1.000
_cell.length_b   1.000
_cell.length_c   1.000
_cell.angle_alpha   90.00
_cell.angle_beta   90.00
_cell.angle_gamma   90.00
#
_symmetry.space_group_name_H-M   'P 1'
#
loop_
_entity.id
_entity.type
_entity.pdbx_description
1 polymer ?
#
loop_
_entity_poly.entity_id
_entity_poly.type
_entity_poly.pdbx_seq_one_letter_code
_entity_poly.pdbx_strand_id
1 'polypeptide(L)'
;MLRLERVVFAQLISQTIPGRVLILLGARRVGKTSLLKELATSFGSELVLSLNGEDQATLDRLSIKSVENYRAMLGKVKYLIIDEAQNIPEIGLKLKLIVDELPEVAIIVTGSSMFELTNQLGEPLVGRSFVIQLFPLAQLEFNAYENLIETDARLQQRMVLGSYPELVHLTTEEDKIDYLEGIVNSYLLKDILAFQGIKKSDKIMELLRLVAFQIGSEVSIDELASNLKGISRNTIETYLELLAKVFVIYPVQGFSRNLRKEIRKSNRWYFYDNGIRNALIRNYNVINLRNDTGQLWENYLMAERMKVNAYLKRRVNTYFWRTYDQQEIDLVEESGSSLVAYEFKWNKTKVKVPSAWKNTYADAKFVLVNQENYLDFITGKI
;
A
#
# COMPACT_ATOMS: atom_id res chain seq x y z
N MET A 1 -1.40 -3.66 26.31
CA MET A 1 -1.34 -3.07 24.97
C MET A 1 -2.15 -3.95 24.04
N LEU A 2 -3.14 -3.41 23.35
CA LEU A 2 -3.98 -4.19 22.41
C LEU A 2 -3.11 -4.66 21.25
N ARG A 3 -2.94 -5.97 21.10
CA ARG A 3 -2.20 -6.54 19.97
C ARG A 3 -3.19 -6.91 18.88
N LEU A 4 -3.19 -6.17 17.79
CA LEU A 4 -4.03 -6.49 16.63
C LEU A 4 -3.35 -7.58 15.80
N GLU A 5 -4.03 -8.70 15.62
CA GLU A 5 -3.57 -9.78 14.76
C GLU A 5 -3.68 -9.36 13.28
N ARG A 6 -2.60 -9.55 12.54
CA ARG A 6 -2.56 -9.17 11.12
C ARG A 6 -3.13 -10.30 10.27
N VAL A 7 -4.08 -9.98 9.41
CA VAL A 7 -4.71 -10.96 8.51
C VAL A 7 -3.69 -11.74 7.67
N VAL A 8 -2.59 -11.10 7.28
CA VAL A 8 -1.53 -11.75 6.50
C VAL A 8 -0.70 -12.77 7.29
N PHE A 9 -0.81 -12.86 8.63
CA PHE A 9 0.06 -13.70 9.46
C PHE A 9 0.00 -15.19 9.06
N ALA A 10 -1.20 -15.73 8.92
CA ALA A 10 -1.39 -17.12 8.48
C ALA A 10 -0.83 -17.35 7.06
N GLN A 11 -0.97 -16.36 6.18
CA GLN A 11 -0.40 -16.42 4.84
C GLN A 11 1.14 -16.40 4.86
N LEU A 12 1.75 -15.58 5.71
CA LEU A 12 3.20 -15.54 5.88
C LEU A 12 3.73 -16.91 6.32
N ILE A 13 3.12 -17.52 7.32
CA ILE A 13 3.50 -18.88 7.77
C ILE A 13 3.40 -19.88 6.62
N SER A 14 2.27 -19.90 5.91
CA SER A 14 2.03 -20.89 4.84
C SER A 14 2.93 -20.71 3.60
N GLN A 15 3.44 -19.51 3.36
CA GLN A 15 4.33 -19.19 2.23
C GLN A 15 5.80 -19.17 2.61
N THR A 16 6.15 -19.30 3.90
CA THR A 16 7.52 -19.47 4.36
C THR A 16 7.92 -20.93 4.16
N ILE A 17 8.41 -21.24 2.97
CA ILE A 17 8.79 -22.60 2.58
C ILE A 17 10.28 -22.67 2.22
N PRO A 18 10.96 -23.79 2.54
CA PRO A 18 12.37 -23.99 2.19
C PRO A 18 12.63 -23.81 0.69
N GLY A 19 13.81 -23.31 0.35
CA GLY A 19 14.23 -23.06 -1.03
C GLY A 19 13.52 -21.89 -1.72
N ARG A 20 12.86 -21.02 -0.97
CA ARG A 20 12.18 -19.82 -1.48
C ARG A 20 12.37 -18.62 -0.58
N VAL A 21 12.20 -17.45 -1.18
CA VAL A 21 12.25 -16.16 -0.48
C VAL A 21 10.84 -15.58 -0.39
N LEU A 22 10.38 -15.33 0.82
CA LEU A 22 9.19 -14.55 1.08
C LEU A 22 9.57 -13.08 1.26
N ILE A 23 9.04 -12.21 0.43
CA ILE A 23 9.31 -10.77 0.43
C ILE A 23 8.10 -10.05 1.03
N LEU A 24 8.27 -9.42 2.19
CA LEU A 24 7.24 -8.63 2.85
C LEU A 24 7.49 -7.14 2.59
N LEU A 25 6.70 -6.55 1.71
CA LEU A 25 6.79 -5.13 1.33
C LEU A 25 5.73 -4.29 2.06
N GLY A 26 6.00 -3.01 2.23
CA GLY A 26 5.03 -2.06 2.75
C GLY A 26 5.68 -0.78 3.26
N ALA A 27 4.89 0.28 3.40
CA ALA A 27 5.36 1.55 3.90
C ALA A 27 6.09 1.43 5.25
N ARG A 28 6.89 2.42 5.61
CA ARG A 28 7.44 2.49 6.97
C ARG A 28 6.32 2.55 8.01
N ARG A 29 6.58 2.01 9.21
CA ARG A 29 5.66 2.05 10.37
C ARG A 29 4.35 1.27 10.21
N VAL A 30 4.16 0.46 9.14
CA VAL A 30 2.98 -0.42 9.01
C VAL A 30 3.07 -1.71 9.82
N GLY A 31 4.18 -1.94 10.55
CA GLY A 31 4.34 -3.06 11.48
C GLY A 31 5.12 -4.26 10.93
N LYS A 32 5.93 -4.12 9.88
CA LYS A 32 6.77 -5.20 9.31
C LYS A 32 7.66 -5.86 10.35
N THR A 33 8.49 -5.08 11.05
CA THR A 33 9.41 -5.56 12.09
C THR A 33 8.69 -6.30 13.23
N SER A 34 7.53 -5.78 13.66
CA SER A 34 6.71 -6.44 14.70
C SER A 34 6.22 -7.79 14.23
N LEU A 35 5.78 -7.87 12.98
CA LEU A 35 5.31 -9.10 12.37
C LEU A 35 6.43 -10.14 12.18
N LEU A 36 7.66 -9.70 11.82
CA LEU A 36 8.83 -10.57 11.76
C LEU A 36 9.19 -11.16 13.13
N LYS A 37 9.12 -10.37 14.20
CA LYS A 37 9.36 -10.85 15.58
C LYS A 37 8.33 -11.90 15.99
N GLU A 38 7.09 -11.71 15.60
CA GLU A 38 6.01 -12.67 15.83
C GLU A 38 6.24 -13.97 15.07
N LEU A 39 6.62 -13.90 13.80
CA LEU A 39 7.00 -15.07 13.01
C LEU A 39 8.19 -15.81 13.60
N ALA A 40 9.24 -15.11 14.00
CA ALA A 40 10.41 -15.72 14.63
C ALA A 40 10.03 -16.48 15.90
N THR A 41 9.14 -15.94 16.72
CA THR A 41 8.62 -16.61 17.91
C THR A 41 7.80 -17.87 17.54
N SER A 42 6.97 -17.78 16.49
CA SER A 42 6.12 -18.92 16.07
C SER A 42 6.91 -20.08 15.45
N PHE A 43 8.08 -19.81 14.87
CA PHE A 43 8.96 -20.83 14.29
C PHE A 43 9.90 -21.49 15.30
N GLY A 44 10.02 -20.91 16.51
CA GLY A 44 11.00 -21.31 17.53
C GLY A 44 12.32 -20.55 17.34
N SER A 45 12.66 -19.73 18.33
CA SER A 45 13.79 -18.79 18.25
C SER A 45 15.14 -19.45 17.97
N GLU A 46 15.30 -20.72 18.39
CA GLU A 46 16.50 -21.53 18.16
C GLU A 46 16.69 -21.98 16.70
N LEU A 47 15.61 -21.96 15.90
CA LEU A 47 15.62 -22.32 14.49
C LEU A 47 15.70 -21.12 13.56
N VAL A 48 15.74 -19.89 14.11
CA VAL A 48 15.67 -18.64 13.36
C VAL A 48 16.95 -17.85 13.52
N LEU A 49 17.54 -17.43 12.41
CA LEU A 49 18.53 -16.36 12.37
C LEU A 49 17.87 -15.07 11.90
N SER A 50 17.81 -14.07 12.78
CA SER A 50 17.27 -12.76 12.47
C SER A 50 18.41 -11.74 12.27
N LEU A 51 18.42 -11.07 11.12
CA LEU A 51 19.38 -10.05 10.72
C LEU A 51 18.64 -8.75 10.41
N ASN A 52 19.36 -7.62 10.58
CA ASN A 52 18.85 -6.30 10.19
C ASN A 52 19.82 -5.64 9.22
N GLY A 53 19.34 -5.24 8.04
CA GLY A 53 20.14 -4.57 7.02
C GLY A 53 20.64 -3.16 7.41
N GLU A 54 20.15 -2.59 8.51
CA GLU A 54 20.68 -1.33 9.07
C GLU A 54 21.88 -1.58 10.05
N ASP A 55 22.14 -2.84 10.42
CA ASP A 55 23.22 -3.19 11.34
C ASP A 55 24.52 -3.53 10.60
N GLN A 56 25.62 -2.85 10.98
CA GLN A 56 26.93 -3.01 10.37
C GLN A 56 27.45 -4.46 10.48
N ALA A 57 27.23 -5.14 11.62
CA ALA A 57 27.65 -6.52 11.79
C ALA A 57 26.92 -7.47 10.83
N THR A 58 25.67 -7.17 10.47
CA THR A 58 24.91 -7.87 9.44
C THR A 58 25.51 -7.64 8.05
N LEU A 59 25.85 -6.39 7.72
CA LEU A 59 26.48 -6.04 6.45
C LEU A 59 27.82 -6.75 6.29
N ASP A 60 28.65 -6.76 7.33
CA ASP A 60 29.97 -7.41 7.34
C ASP A 60 29.84 -8.93 7.14
N ARG A 61 28.92 -9.58 7.86
CA ARG A 61 28.66 -11.04 7.72
C ARG A 61 28.22 -11.43 6.33
N LEU A 62 27.38 -10.60 5.71
CA LEU A 62 26.84 -10.84 4.36
C LEU A 62 27.78 -10.29 3.25
N SER A 63 28.87 -9.61 3.59
CA SER A 63 29.80 -9.06 2.59
C SER A 63 30.51 -10.14 1.78
N ILE A 64 30.85 -11.27 2.43
CA ILE A 64 31.53 -12.42 1.80
C ILE A 64 30.48 -13.27 1.08
N LYS A 65 30.43 -13.15 -0.24
CA LYS A 65 29.50 -13.90 -1.10
C LYS A 65 30.08 -15.27 -1.43
N SER A 66 30.05 -16.20 -0.46
CA SER A 66 30.41 -17.61 -0.66
C SER A 66 29.45 -18.56 0.05
N VAL A 67 29.31 -19.76 -0.50
CA VAL A 67 28.45 -20.83 0.06
C VAL A 67 28.95 -21.25 1.44
N GLU A 68 30.27 -21.37 1.60
CA GLU A 68 30.91 -21.75 2.86
C GLU A 68 30.60 -20.75 3.97
N ASN A 69 30.69 -19.44 3.65
CA ASN A 69 30.34 -18.38 4.60
C ASN A 69 28.87 -18.45 5.02
N TYR A 70 27.96 -18.64 4.07
CA TYR A 70 26.54 -18.71 4.38
C TYR A 70 26.20 -19.99 5.14
N ARG A 71 26.82 -21.14 4.82
CA ARG A 71 26.65 -22.39 5.56
C ARG A 71 27.16 -22.26 6.99
N ALA A 72 28.30 -21.64 7.20
CA ALA A 72 28.85 -21.38 8.54
C ALA A 72 27.98 -20.42 9.34
N MET A 73 27.45 -19.35 8.70
CA MET A 73 26.58 -18.36 9.32
C MET A 73 25.21 -18.97 9.72
N LEU A 74 24.61 -19.77 8.85
CA LEU A 74 23.28 -20.35 9.05
C LEU A 74 23.33 -21.56 10.01
N GLY A 75 24.41 -22.34 9.98
CA GLY A 75 24.58 -23.48 10.88
C GLY A 75 23.42 -24.48 10.80
N LYS A 76 22.61 -24.56 11.89
CA LYS A 76 21.47 -25.47 12.01
C LYS A 76 20.10 -24.76 11.88
N VAL A 77 20.08 -23.45 11.61
CA VAL A 77 18.82 -22.72 11.51
C VAL A 77 18.05 -23.12 10.25
N LYS A 78 16.73 -23.08 10.35
CA LYS A 78 15.81 -23.39 9.24
C LYS A 78 15.22 -22.15 8.60
N TYR A 79 15.27 -21.01 9.30
CA TYR A 79 14.66 -19.78 8.87
C TYR A 79 15.67 -18.62 8.93
N LEU A 80 15.87 -17.95 7.83
CA LEU A 80 16.64 -16.70 7.75
C LEU A 80 15.65 -15.55 7.60
N ILE A 81 15.64 -14.64 8.56
CA ILE A 81 14.81 -13.43 8.54
C ILE A 81 15.75 -12.22 8.39
N ILE A 82 15.49 -11.38 7.39
CA ILE A 82 16.28 -10.15 7.16
C ILE A 82 15.31 -8.96 7.10
N ASP A 83 15.38 -8.11 8.12
CA ASP A 83 14.63 -6.84 8.13
C ASP A 83 15.42 -5.76 7.37
N GLU A 84 14.72 -4.85 6.68
CA GLU A 84 15.28 -3.74 5.88
C GLU A 84 16.37 -4.21 4.89
N ALA A 85 16.09 -5.31 4.17
CA ALA A 85 17.03 -6.00 3.30
C ALA A 85 17.57 -5.13 2.14
N GLN A 86 16.88 -4.07 1.73
CA GLN A 86 17.33 -3.14 0.70
C GLN A 86 18.65 -2.41 1.06
N ASN A 87 18.99 -2.33 2.34
CA ASN A 87 20.25 -1.71 2.78
C ASN A 87 21.48 -2.61 2.55
N ILE A 88 21.28 -3.90 2.20
CA ILE A 88 22.36 -4.84 1.98
C ILE A 88 22.75 -4.82 0.49
N PRO A 89 23.99 -4.44 0.14
CA PRO A 89 24.43 -4.43 -1.25
C PRO A 89 24.27 -5.80 -1.91
N GLU A 90 23.83 -5.83 -3.16
CA GLU A 90 23.65 -7.06 -3.98
C GLU A 90 22.80 -8.15 -3.28
N ILE A 91 21.86 -7.77 -2.43
CA ILE A 91 21.07 -8.74 -1.64
C ILE A 91 20.41 -9.82 -2.50
N GLY A 92 19.92 -9.48 -3.69
CA GLY A 92 19.30 -10.44 -4.60
C GLY A 92 20.22 -11.57 -5.02
N LEU A 93 21.47 -11.27 -5.36
CA LEU A 93 22.47 -12.28 -5.73
C LEU A 93 22.87 -13.15 -4.54
N LYS A 94 22.95 -12.56 -3.35
CA LYS A 94 23.26 -13.29 -2.11
C LYS A 94 22.14 -14.25 -1.75
N LEU A 95 20.88 -13.78 -1.79
CA LEU A 95 19.70 -14.63 -1.52
C LEU A 95 19.54 -15.72 -2.57
N LYS A 96 19.80 -15.43 -3.85
CA LYS A 96 19.83 -16.44 -4.90
C LYS A 96 20.81 -17.54 -4.58
N LEU A 97 22.05 -17.20 -4.21
CA LEU A 97 23.08 -18.17 -3.86
C LEU A 97 22.65 -19.04 -2.66
N ILE A 98 22.03 -18.45 -1.63
CA ILE A 98 21.53 -19.19 -0.49
C ILE A 98 20.39 -20.15 -0.90
N VAL A 99 19.43 -19.69 -1.70
CA VAL A 99 18.31 -20.52 -2.18
C VAL A 99 18.79 -21.69 -3.04
N ASP A 100 19.78 -21.46 -3.92
CA ASP A 100 20.26 -22.48 -4.84
C ASP A 100 21.16 -23.51 -4.15
N GLU A 101 21.93 -23.12 -3.14
CA GLU A 101 22.95 -23.99 -2.50
C GLU A 101 22.57 -24.51 -1.12
N LEU A 102 21.56 -23.90 -0.47
CA LEU A 102 21.06 -24.27 0.86
C LEU A 102 19.51 -24.36 0.82
N PRO A 103 18.96 -25.25 -0.02
CA PRO A 103 17.51 -25.29 -0.31
C PRO A 103 16.65 -25.70 0.91
N GLU A 104 17.27 -26.18 2.00
CA GLU A 104 16.59 -26.50 3.25
C GLU A 104 16.21 -25.26 4.07
N VAL A 105 16.76 -24.07 3.73
CA VAL A 105 16.48 -22.83 4.46
C VAL A 105 15.32 -22.09 3.82
N ALA A 106 14.36 -21.68 4.63
CA ALA A 106 13.31 -20.73 4.24
C ALA A 106 13.77 -19.31 4.56
N ILE A 107 13.54 -18.38 3.65
CA ILE A 107 14.04 -17.00 3.77
C ILE A 107 12.86 -16.03 3.78
N ILE A 108 12.88 -15.08 4.71
CA ILE A 108 11.93 -13.97 4.78
C ILE A 108 12.73 -12.66 4.77
N VAL A 109 12.37 -11.76 3.87
CA VAL A 109 12.99 -10.43 3.81
C VAL A 109 11.93 -9.34 3.83
N THR A 110 12.25 -8.19 4.42
CA THR A 110 11.38 -7.01 4.34
C THR A 110 12.04 -5.86 3.61
N GLY A 111 11.20 -4.95 3.11
CA GLY A 111 11.61 -3.66 2.58
C GLY A 111 10.51 -2.62 2.63
N SER A 112 10.92 -1.36 2.76
CA SER A 112 10.02 -0.21 2.77
C SER A 112 9.76 0.36 1.37
N SER A 113 10.46 -0.11 0.34
CA SER A 113 10.35 0.34 -1.03
C SER A 113 10.30 -0.83 -2.00
N MET A 114 9.29 -0.82 -2.87
CA MET A 114 9.20 -1.77 -3.97
C MET A 114 10.36 -1.59 -4.96
N PHE A 115 10.84 -0.35 -5.15
CA PHE A 115 11.87 -0.05 -6.14
C PHE A 115 13.22 -0.67 -5.80
N GLU A 116 13.73 -0.42 -4.59
CA GLU A 116 15.06 -0.89 -4.20
C GLU A 116 15.12 -2.41 -4.12
N LEU A 117 14.12 -3.02 -3.50
CA LEU A 117 14.06 -4.47 -3.38
C LEU A 117 13.78 -5.14 -4.74
N THR A 118 12.84 -4.66 -5.53
CA THR A 118 12.49 -5.31 -6.82
C THR A 118 13.64 -5.20 -7.82
N ASN A 119 14.35 -4.08 -7.87
CA ASN A 119 15.52 -3.95 -8.73
C ASN A 119 16.68 -4.88 -8.31
N GLN A 120 16.86 -5.09 -6.99
CA GLN A 120 17.90 -5.98 -6.48
C GLN A 120 17.48 -7.46 -6.45
N LEU A 121 16.21 -7.74 -6.19
CA LEU A 121 15.66 -9.10 -6.03
C LEU A 121 14.97 -9.63 -7.28
N GLY A 122 14.44 -8.76 -8.15
CA GLY A 122 13.55 -9.15 -9.25
C GLY A 122 14.17 -10.17 -10.17
N GLU A 123 15.20 -9.82 -10.91
CA GLU A 123 15.86 -10.71 -11.88
C GLU A 123 16.52 -11.94 -11.24
N PRO A 124 17.28 -11.81 -10.12
CA PRO A 124 17.91 -12.97 -9.48
C PRO A 124 16.92 -13.98 -8.89
N LEU A 125 15.74 -13.54 -8.45
CA LEU A 125 14.77 -14.38 -7.71
C LEU A 125 13.51 -14.73 -8.52
N VAL A 126 13.50 -14.56 -9.84
CA VAL A 126 12.38 -14.97 -10.71
C VAL A 126 12.04 -16.45 -10.46
N GLY A 127 10.77 -16.73 -10.15
CA GLY A 127 10.27 -18.08 -9.85
C GLY A 127 10.68 -18.65 -8.48
N ARG A 128 11.49 -17.92 -7.71
CA ARG A 128 12.00 -18.32 -6.38
C ARG A 128 11.44 -17.49 -5.24
N SER A 129 10.56 -16.54 -5.51
CA SER A 129 10.03 -15.64 -4.48
C SER A 129 8.52 -15.53 -4.48
N PHE A 130 7.98 -15.23 -3.30
CA PHE A 130 6.62 -14.76 -3.10
C PHE A 130 6.66 -13.34 -2.55
N VAL A 131 5.73 -12.50 -2.98
CA VAL A 131 5.62 -11.12 -2.49
C VAL A 131 4.29 -10.96 -1.76
N ILE A 132 4.36 -10.45 -0.54
CA ILE A 132 3.20 -10.06 0.26
C ILE A 132 3.34 -8.56 0.57
N GLN A 133 2.28 -7.81 0.36
CA GLN A 133 2.23 -6.40 0.72
C GLN A 133 1.50 -6.22 2.04
N LEU A 134 2.14 -5.49 2.96
CA LEU A 134 1.58 -5.09 4.25
C LEU A 134 1.15 -3.63 4.18
N PHE A 135 -0.11 -3.38 4.49
CA PHE A 135 -0.71 -2.04 4.50
C PHE A 135 -0.84 -1.48 5.93
N PRO A 136 -1.13 -0.19 6.12
CA PRO A 136 -1.79 0.27 7.34
C PRO A 136 -2.99 -0.62 7.66
N LEU A 137 -3.42 -0.68 8.91
CA LEU A 137 -4.48 -1.60 9.33
C LEU A 137 -5.70 -1.47 8.42
N ALA A 138 -6.27 -2.61 8.04
CA ALA A 138 -7.51 -2.67 7.29
C ALA A 138 -8.70 -2.79 8.24
N GLN A 139 -9.88 -2.33 7.83
CA GLN A 139 -11.12 -2.56 8.60
C GLN A 139 -11.32 -4.05 8.90
N LEU A 140 -10.93 -4.92 8.00
CA LEU A 140 -10.96 -6.37 8.17
C LEU A 140 -10.17 -6.84 9.40
N GLU A 141 -9.08 -6.15 9.76
CA GLU A 141 -8.23 -6.46 10.93
C GLU A 141 -8.83 -5.93 12.23
N PHE A 142 -9.69 -4.92 12.18
CA PHE A 142 -10.42 -4.43 13.35
C PHE A 142 -11.64 -5.27 13.71
N ASN A 143 -12.23 -6.00 12.76
CA ASN A 143 -13.47 -6.76 12.98
C ASN A 143 -13.38 -7.82 14.09
N ALA A 144 -12.17 -8.29 14.43
CA ALA A 144 -11.97 -9.20 15.54
C ALA A 144 -11.98 -8.52 16.92
N TYR A 145 -11.91 -7.19 16.96
CA TYR A 145 -11.72 -6.40 18.19
C TYR A 145 -12.80 -5.34 18.40
N GLU A 146 -13.64 -5.10 17.42
CA GLU A 146 -14.68 -4.08 17.45
C GLU A 146 -16.03 -4.68 17.05
N ASN A 147 -17.06 -4.31 17.78
CA ASN A 147 -18.44 -4.52 17.33
C ASN A 147 -18.89 -3.42 16.36
N LEU A 148 -20.08 -3.56 15.77
CA LEU A 148 -20.59 -2.61 14.79
C LEU A 148 -20.71 -1.18 15.34
N ILE A 149 -21.13 -1.02 16.59
CA ILE A 149 -21.32 0.30 17.22
C ILE A 149 -19.96 1.00 17.38
N GLU A 150 -18.94 0.25 17.81
CA GLU A 150 -17.58 0.78 17.93
C GLU A 150 -16.98 1.12 16.57
N THR A 151 -17.21 0.29 15.56
CA THR A 151 -16.75 0.52 14.19
C THR A 151 -17.37 1.79 13.61
N ASP A 152 -18.68 1.97 13.75
CA ASP A 152 -19.39 3.16 13.28
C ASP A 152 -18.94 4.43 14.01
N ALA A 153 -18.76 4.33 15.33
CA ALA A 153 -18.24 5.45 16.13
C ALA A 153 -16.82 5.88 15.71
N ARG A 154 -15.98 4.95 15.23
CA ARG A 154 -14.60 5.20 14.82
C ARG A 154 -14.45 5.52 13.34
N LEU A 155 -15.49 5.36 12.53
CA LEU A 155 -15.43 5.59 11.09
C LEU A 155 -14.88 6.98 10.74
N GLN A 156 -15.45 8.04 11.32
CA GLN A 156 -15.03 9.41 11.03
C GLN A 156 -13.58 9.66 11.47
N GLN A 157 -13.17 9.10 12.60
CA GLN A 157 -11.77 9.18 13.06
C GLN A 157 -10.82 8.49 12.08
N ARG A 158 -11.16 7.29 11.56
CA ARG A 158 -10.37 6.59 10.54
C ARG A 158 -10.31 7.35 9.22
N MET A 159 -11.40 8.00 8.84
CA MET A 159 -11.39 8.86 7.66
C MET A 159 -10.45 10.06 7.82
N VAL A 160 -10.32 10.62 9.03
CA VAL A 160 -9.50 11.80 9.28
C VAL A 160 -8.04 11.43 9.62
N LEU A 161 -7.83 10.48 10.53
CA LEU A 161 -6.50 10.14 11.08
C LEU A 161 -5.89 8.88 10.43
N GLY A 162 -6.65 8.15 9.60
CA GLY A 162 -6.17 6.92 8.98
C GLY A 162 -6.10 5.74 9.94
N SER A 163 -5.28 4.75 9.56
CA SER A 163 -5.23 3.44 10.22
C SER A 163 -3.80 2.92 10.40
N TYR A 164 -2.83 3.79 10.62
CA TYR A 164 -1.48 3.34 10.99
C TYR A 164 -1.50 2.61 12.35
N PRO A 165 -0.76 1.51 12.52
CA PRO A 165 -0.87 0.67 13.72
C PRO A 165 -0.63 1.41 15.04
N GLU A 166 0.31 2.34 15.08
CA GLU A 166 0.64 3.12 16.30
C GLU A 166 -0.55 3.96 16.80
N LEU A 167 -1.42 4.43 15.90
CA LEU A 167 -2.58 5.24 16.25
C LEU A 167 -3.55 4.55 17.19
N VAL A 168 -3.54 3.20 17.20
CA VAL A 168 -4.39 2.41 18.13
C VAL A 168 -3.89 2.51 19.57
N HIS A 169 -2.62 2.80 19.76
CA HIS A 169 -1.97 2.89 21.08
C HIS A 169 -1.93 4.32 21.64
N LEU A 170 -2.09 5.31 20.78
CA LEU A 170 -2.13 6.72 21.18
C LEU A 170 -3.52 7.10 21.68
N THR A 171 -3.57 7.79 22.83
CA THR A 171 -4.84 8.10 23.51
C THR A 171 -5.39 9.46 23.12
N THR A 172 -4.54 10.45 22.92
CA THR A 172 -4.97 11.80 22.55
C THR A 172 -4.99 12.01 21.03
N GLU A 173 -5.83 12.89 20.56
CA GLU A 173 -5.86 13.27 19.15
C GLU A 173 -4.59 14.03 18.75
N GLU A 174 -4.04 14.84 19.64
CA GLU A 174 -2.80 15.58 19.46
C GLU A 174 -1.61 14.63 19.22
N ASP A 175 -1.43 13.61 20.05
CA ASP A 175 -0.37 12.60 19.86
C ASP A 175 -0.51 11.87 18.50
N LYS A 176 -1.74 11.61 18.06
CA LYS A 176 -2.00 10.99 16.77
C LYS A 176 -1.62 11.90 15.60
N ILE A 177 -1.94 13.19 15.70
CA ILE A 177 -1.58 14.19 14.71
C ILE A 177 -0.05 14.33 14.64
N ASP A 178 0.61 14.50 15.79
CA ASP A 178 2.07 14.61 15.87
C ASP A 178 2.77 13.39 15.29
N TYR A 179 2.25 12.20 15.54
CA TYR A 179 2.77 10.97 14.96
C TYR A 179 2.65 10.94 13.43
N LEU A 180 1.49 11.34 12.87
CA LEU A 180 1.28 11.40 11.43
C LEU A 180 2.16 12.46 10.75
N GLU A 181 2.29 13.64 11.36
CA GLU A 181 3.20 14.68 10.88
C GLU A 181 4.66 14.22 10.95
N GLY A 182 5.02 13.48 11.99
CA GLY A 182 6.33 12.84 12.13
C GLY A 182 6.62 11.84 11.00
N ILE A 183 5.63 11.03 10.59
CA ILE A 183 5.77 10.15 9.42
C ILE A 183 6.04 10.96 8.15
N VAL A 184 5.24 11.98 7.88
CA VAL A 184 5.37 12.80 6.67
C VAL A 184 6.71 13.55 6.62
N ASN A 185 7.10 14.17 7.72
CA ASN A 185 8.28 15.04 7.75
C ASN A 185 9.61 14.27 7.83
N SER A 186 9.63 13.09 8.45
CA SER A 186 10.89 12.37 8.73
C SER A 186 11.07 11.14 7.85
N TYR A 187 10.08 10.26 7.80
CA TYR A 187 10.23 8.97 7.13
C TYR A 187 9.97 9.04 5.63
N LEU A 188 8.89 9.73 5.25
CA LEU A 188 8.55 9.88 3.84
C LEU A 188 9.66 10.60 3.07
N LEU A 189 10.19 11.67 3.65
CA LEU A 189 11.28 12.42 3.05
C LEU A 189 12.55 11.56 2.93
N LYS A 190 12.88 10.78 3.96
CA LYS A 190 14.05 9.89 3.96
C LYS A 190 13.95 8.82 2.87
N ASP A 191 12.81 8.17 2.73
CA ASP A 191 12.59 7.14 1.72
C ASP A 191 12.65 7.70 0.30
N ILE A 192 12.10 8.90 0.10
CA ILE A 192 12.18 9.60 -1.18
C ILE A 192 13.64 10.00 -1.51
N LEU A 193 14.37 10.54 -0.53
CA LEU A 193 15.76 10.99 -0.72
C LEU A 193 16.76 9.86 -0.91
N ALA A 194 16.43 8.64 -0.46
CA ALA A 194 17.26 7.46 -0.70
C ALA A 194 17.37 7.12 -2.20
N PHE A 195 16.44 7.59 -3.03
CA PHE A 195 16.51 7.35 -4.47
C PHE A 195 17.58 8.22 -5.15
N GLN A 196 18.50 7.55 -5.84
CA GLN A 196 19.51 8.22 -6.66
C GLN A 196 18.83 9.01 -7.79
N GLY A 197 19.17 10.28 -7.90
CA GLY A 197 18.68 11.16 -8.98
C GLY A 197 17.63 12.20 -8.55
N ILE A 198 17.15 12.20 -7.31
CA ILE A 198 16.31 13.29 -6.82
C ILE A 198 17.16 14.51 -6.50
N LYS A 199 17.12 15.50 -7.38
CA LYS A 199 17.86 16.78 -7.23
C LYS A 199 17.09 17.84 -6.43
N LYS A 200 15.75 17.69 -6.27
CA LYS A 200 14.85 18.70 -5.72
C LYS A 200 13.79 18.05 -4.82
N SER A 201 14.18 17.72 -3.60
CA SER A 201 13.29 17.09 -2.61
C SER A 201 12.08 17.94 -2.20
N ASP A 202 12.23 19.27 -2.21
CA ASP A 202 11.17 20.23 -1.96
C ASP A 202 10.03 20.09 -2.99
N LYS A 203 10.41 19.89 -4.26
CA LYS A 203 9.44 19.77 -5.35
C LYS A 203 8.61 18.49 -5.34
N ILE A 204 9.17 17.37 -4.89
CA ILE A 204 8.41 16.15 -4.76
C ILE A 204 7.39 16.26 -3.61
N MET A 205 7.71 16.98 -2.53
CA MET A 205 6.76 17.26 -1.46
C MET A 205 5.66 18.25 -1.88
N GLU A 206 5.99 19.27 -2.69
CA GLU A 206 4.99 20.14 -3.33
C GLU A 206 4.06 19.33 -4.24
N LEU A 207 4.62 18.45 -5.08
CA LEU A 207 3.85 17.55 -5.93
C LEU A 207 2.88 16.69 -5.11
N LEU A 208 3.38 16.09 -4.04
CA LEU A 208 2.56 15.23 -3.21
C LEU A 208 1.42 15.98 -2.53
N ARG A 209 1.64 17.24 -2.11
CA ARG A 209 0.58 18.12 -1.60
C ARG A 209 -0.46 18.45 -2.67
N LEU A 210 -0.03 18.74 -3.90
CA LEU A 210 -0.96 18.99 -5.01
C LEU A 210 -1.84 17.76 -5.28
N VAL A 211 -1.25 16.56 -5.29
CA VAL A 211 -2.00 15.29 -5.41
C VAL A 211 -2.96 15.11 -4.23
N ALA A 212 -2.56 15.48 -3.00
CA ALA A 212 -3.41 15.39 -1.83
C ALA A 212 -4.65 16.31 -1.89
N PHE A 213 -4.53 17.46 -2.54
CA PHE A 213 -5.68 18.34 -2.81
C PHE A 213 -6.59 17.83 -3.94
N GLN A 214 -6.03 17.08 -4.89
CA GLN A 214 -6.74 16.55 -6.07
C GLN A 214 -7.14 15.08 -5.92
N ILE A 215 -7.16 14.57 -4.69
CA ILE A 215 -7.48 13.17 -4.39
C ILE A 215 -8.81 12.74 -5.03
N GLY A 216 -8.84 11.56 -5.68
CA GLY A 216 -10.02 11.05 -6.39
C GLY A 216 -10.32 11.75 -7.71
N SER A 217 -9.57 12.79 -8.08
CA SER A 217 -9.71 13.47 -9.36
C SER A 217 -8.69 12.97 -10.39
N GLU A 218 -8.99 13.15 -11.66
CA GLU A 218 -7.99 12.92 -12.71
C GLU A 218 -6.89 13.97 -12.63
N VAL A 219 -5.66 13.50 -12.52
CA VAL A 219 -4.50 14.37 -12.40
C VAL A 219 -3.89 14.62 -13.78
N SER A 220 -3.92 15.85 -14.23
CA SER A 220 -3.22 16.27 -15.45
C SER A 220 -1.74 16.52 -15.17
N ILE A 221 -0.86 15.78 -15.82
CA ILE A 221 0.59 15.97 -15.72
C ILE A 221 0.99 17.39 -16.18
N ASP A 222 0.30 17.91 -17.19
CA ASP A 222 0.57 19.27 -17.71
C ASP A 222 0.17 20.35 -16.69
N GLU A 223 -0.95 20.17 -15.99
CA GLU A 223 -1.38 21.05 -14.92
C GLU A 223 -0.40 21.03 -13.74
N LEU A 224 0.04 19.84 -13.32
CA LEU A 224 1.05 19.69 -12.27
C LEU A 224 2.38 20.35 -12.66
N ALA A 225 2.81 20.21 -13.93
CA ALA A 225 4.03 20.85 -14.45
C ALA A 225 3.92 22.36 -14.42
N SER A 226 2.76 22.90 -14.78
CA SER A 226 2.48 24.35 -14.75
C SER A 226 2.53 24.89 -13.32
N ASN A 227 1.94 24.18 -12.35
CA ASN A 227 1.88 24.60 -10.96
C ASN A 227 3.27 24.53 -10.28
N LEU A 228 4.06 23.50 -10.57
CA LEU A 228 5.34 23.24 -9.89
C LEU A 228 6.55 24.03 -10.43
N LYS A 229 6.40 24.82 -11.43
CA LYS A 229 7.44 25.66 -12.07
C LYS A 229 8.87 25.10 -11.99
N GLY A 230 9.52 24.92 -13.12
CA GLY A 230 10.93 24.46 -13.19
C GLY A 230 11.14 22.95 -13.07
N ILE A 231 10.08 22.15 -13.29
CA ILE A 231 10.13 20.69 -13.40
C ILE A 231 9.50 20.27 -14.73
N SER A 232 10.14 19.29 -15.39
CA SER A 232 9.62 18.73 -16.65
C SER A 232 8.48 17.74 -16.38
N ARG A 233 7.64 17.53 -17.39
CA ARG A 233 6.62 16.47 -17.44
C ARG A 233 7.18 15.10 -17.01
N ASN A 234 8.27 14.69 -17.63
CA ASN A 234 8.93 13.40 -17.35
C ASN A 234 9.38 13.30 -15.89
N THR A 235 9.84 14.41 -15.30
CA THR A 235 10.23 14.44 -13.88
C THR A 235 9.02 14.23 -12.97
N ILE A 236 7.87 14.82 -13.31
CA ILE A 236 6.63 14.62 -12.54
C ILE A 236 6.17 13.17 -12.62
N GLU A 237 6.16 12.57 -13.80
CA GLU A 237 5.82 11.16 -13.99
C GLU A 237 6.76 10.27 -13.16
N THR A 238 8.08 10.50 -13.21
CA THR A 238 9.06 9.81 -12.38
C THR A 238 8.77 9.97 -10.88
N TYR A 239 8.43 11.18 -10.44
CA TYR A 239 8.13 11.43 -9.03
C TYR A 239 6.85 10.73 -8.57
N LEU A 240 5.80 10.73 -9.37
CA LEU A 240 4.57 10.00 -9.08
C LEU A 240 4.83 8.49 -9.00
N GLU A 241 5.63 7.93 -9.90
CA GLU A 241 6.05 6.54 -9.84
C GLU A 241 6.85 6.22 -8.57
N LEU A 242 7.78 7.09 -8.16
CA LEU A 242 8.54 6.94 -6.93
C LEU A 242 7.62 6.93 -5.70
N LEU A 243 6.68 7.88 -5.63
CA LEU A 243 5.70 7.97 -4.55
C LEU A 243 4.81 6.71 -4.46
N ALA A 244 4.51 6.12 -5.61
CA ALA A 244 3.80 4.83 -5.65
C ALA A 244 4.68 3.67 -5.16
N LYS A 245 5.96 3.65 -5.54
CA LYS A 245 6.93 2.61 -5.15
C LYS A 245 7.29 2.63 -3.65
N VAL A 246 7.13 3.78 -2.98
CA VAL A 246 7.29 3.89 -1.51
C VAL A 246 5.95 3.78 -0.75
N PHE A 247 4.90 3.33 -1.41
CA PHE A 247 3.59 3.05 -0.82
C PHE A 247 2.89 4.26 -0.18
N VAL A 248 3.03 5.44 -0.77
CA VAL A 248 2.32 6.65 -0.33
C VAL A 248 1.03 6.82 -1.11
N ILE A 249 1.12 6.74 -2.44
CA ILE A 249 0.00 6.84 -3.37
C ILE A 249 0.00 5.65 -4.33
N TYR A 250 -1.12 5.41 -4.97
CA TYR A 250 -1.23 4.42 -6.04
C TYR A 250 -2.14 4.94 -7.16
N PRO A 251 -1.84 4.59 -8.44
CA PRO A 251 -2.65 4.98 -9.57
C PRO A 251 -3.80 4.00 -9.79
N VAL A 252 -4.94 4.54 -10.20
CA VAL A 252 -6.07 3.78 -10.77
C VAL A 252 -6.30 4.29 -12.19
N GLN A 253 -6.29 3.38 -13.15
CA GLN A 253 -6.43 3.69 -14.57
C GLN A 253 -7.89 3.79 -14.98
N GLY A 254 -8.16 4.50 -16.08
CA GLY A 254 -9.48 4.53 -16.69
C GLY A 254 -9.84 3.19 -17.37
N PHE A 255 -11.05 2.69 -17.13
CA PHE A 255 -11.62 1.55 -17.84
C PHE A 255 -12.13 1.95 -19.20
N SER A 256 -11.80 1.20 -20.23
CA SER A 256 -12.34 1.41 -21.57
C SER A 256 -12.31 0.13 -22.41
N ARG A 257 -13.47 -0.25 -22.92
CA ARG A 257 -13.60 -1.17 -24.07
C ARG A 257 -13.89 -0.39 -25.35
N ASN A 258 -14.23 0.90 -25.26
CA ASN A 258 -14.52 1.78 -26.40
C ASN A 258 -13.67 3.05 -26.34
N LEU A 259 -12.43 2.96 -26.85
CA LEU A 259 -11.43 4.04 -26.83
C LEU A 259 -11.87 5.36 -27.50
N ARG A 260 -12.96 5.34 -28.30
CA ARG A 260 -13.48 6.55 -28.96
C ARG A 260 -14.36 7.39 -28.03
N LYS A 261 -14.98 6.79 -27.02
CA LYS A 261 -15.95 7.46 -26.12
C LYS A 261 -15.50 7.50 -24.67
N GLU A 262 -14.52 6.69 -24.28
CA GLU A 262 -14.09 6.50 -22.91
C GLU A 262 -12.63 6.93 -22.71
N ILE A 263 -12.33 7.53 -21.57
CA ILE A 263 -11.01 8.04 -21.23
C ILE A 263 -10.21 6.93 -20.55
N ARG A 264 -9.10 6.49 -21.18
CA ARG A 264 -8.18 5.49 -20.63
C ARG A 264 -6.82 6.05 -20.21
N LYS A 265 -6.44 7.20 -20.77
CA LYS A 265 -5.05 7.70 -20.67
C LYS A 265 -4.73 8.46 -19.40
N SER A 266 -5.72 8.82 -18.58
CA SER A 266 -5.54 9.51 -17.32
C SER A 266 -5.51 8.53 -16.16
N ASN A 267 -4.80 8.88 -15.09
CA ASN A 267 -4.81 8.18 -13.82
C ASN A 267 -5.50 9.04 -12.76
N ARG A 268 -6.27 8.39 -11.91
CA ARG A 268 -6.64 8.93 -10.59
C ARG A 268 -5.64 8.43 -9.58
N TRP A 269 -5.23 9.28 -8.64
CA TRP A 269 -4.27 8.94 -7.61
C TRP A 269 -4.96 8.90 -6.26
N TYR A 270 -4.72 7.82 -5.52
CA TYR A 270 -5.26 7.59 -4.20
C TYR A 270 -4.14 7.37 -3.21
N PHE A 271 -4.35 7.76 -1.96
CA PHE A 271 -3.44 7.49 -0.86
C PHE A 271 -3.74 6.13 -0.25
N TYR A 272 -2.70 5.42 0.14
CA TYR A 272 -2.84 4.17 0.89
C TYR A 272 -3.47 4.37 2.28
N ASP A 273 -3.40 5.61 2.80
CA ASP A 273 -3.95 5.97 4.11
C ASP A 273 -4.40 7.45 4.12
N ASN A 274 -5.62 7.69 4.62
CA ASN A 274 -6.19 9.03 4.71
C ASN A 274 -5.44 9.93 5.70
N GLY A 275 -4.87 9.38 6.78
CA GLY A 275 -4.12 10.14 7.78
C GLY A 275 -2.88 10.78 7.17
N ILE A 276 -2.15 10.05 6.32
CA ILE A 276 -1.00 10.59 5.58
C ILE A 276 -1.42 11.71 4.62
N ARG A 277 -2.52 11.51 3.88
CA ARG A 277 -3.09 12.56 3.02
C ARG A 277 -3.43 13.82 3.81
N ASN A 278 -4.10 13.67 4.94
CA ASN A 278 -4.51 14.79 5.77
C ASN A 278 -3.33 15.49 6.47
N ALA A 279 -2.31 14.73 6.86
CA ALA A 279 -1.06 15.27 7.42
C ALA A 279 -0.31 16.16 6.41
N LEU A 280 -0.28 15.78 5.13
CA LEU A 280 0.36 16.56 4.07
C LEU A 280 -0.25 17.95 3.88
N ILE A 281 -1.58 18.04 4.02
CA ILE A 281 -2.32 19.31 3.87
C ILE A 281 -2.70 19.95 5.22
N ARG A 282 -2.30 19.33 6.35
CA ARG A 282 -2.60 19.77 7.71
C ARG A 282 -4.07 20.06 7.96
N ASN A 283 -4.93 19.17 7.48
CA ASN A 283 -6.38 19.28 7.67
C ASN A 283 -6.92 18.11 8.49
N TYR A 284 -7.05 18.30 9.79
CA TYR A 284 -7.57 17.33 10.75
C TYR A 284 -8.98 17.69 11.24
N ASN A 285 -9.64 18.64 10.59
CA ASN A 285 -10.99 19.02 10.96
C ASN A 285 -11.94 17.81 10.91
N VAL A 286 -12.90 17.82 11.81
CA VAL A 286 -14.00 16.84 11.85
C VAL A 286 -14.81 16.88 10.55
N ILE A 287 -15.39 15.76 10.16
CA ILE A 287 -16.03 15.56 8.87
C ILE A 287 -17.07 16.65 8.53
N ASN A 288 -17.85 17.09 9.52
CA ASN A 288 -18.91 18.10 9.31
C ASN A 288 -18.37 19.53 9.01
N LEU A 289 -17.11 19.79 9.30
CA LEU A 289 -16.44 21.07 9.01
C LEU A 289 -15.59 21.03 7.74
N ARG A 290 -15.65 19.93 6.98
CA ARG A 290 -14.84 19.71 5.76
C ARG A 290 -15.67 19.91 4.49
N ASN A 291 -15.03 20.47 3.49
CA ASN A 291 -15.59 20.61 2.13
C ASN A 291 -15.17 19.48 1.20
N ASP A 292 -14.22 18.62 1.64
CA ASP A 292 -13.65 17.51 0.87
C ASP A 292 -14.10 16.13 1.37
N THR A 293 -15.21 16.05 2.13
CA THR A 293 -15.72 14.80 2.72
C THR A 293 -15.97 13.72 1.67
N GLY A 294 -16.48 14.10 0.48
CA GLY A 294 -16.75 13.15 -0.60
C GLY A 294 -15.48 12.50 -1.11
N GLN A 295 -14.44 13.28 -1.38
CA GLN A 295 -13.14 12.79 -1.84
C GLN A 295 -12.44 11.96 -0.77
N LEU A 296 -12.54 12.36 0.50
CA LEU A 296 -11.97 11.64 1.62
C LEU A 296 -12.65 10.27 1.82
N TRP A 297 -13.98 10.23 1.64
CA TRP A 297 -14.77 9.00 1.64
C TRP A 297 -14.37 8.07 0.51
N GLU A 298 -14.28 8.59 -0.71
CA GLU A 298 -13.84 7.85 -1.88
C GLU A 298 -12.45 7.24 -1.65
N ASN A 299 -11.47 8.03 -1.18
CA ASN A 299 -10.13 7.50 -0.91
C ASN A 299 -10.14 6.43 0.19
N TYR A 300 -10.92 6.61 1.25
CA TYR A 300 -11.06 5.61 2.31
C TYR A 300 -11.57 4.28 1.75
N LEU A 301 -12.65 4.32 0.97
CA LEU A 301 -13.24 3.12 0.37
C LEU A 301 -12.29 2.45 -0.64
N MET A 302 -11.63 3.24 -1.48
CA MET A 302 -10.65 2.73 -2.44
C MET A 302 -9.46 2.07 -1.75
N ALA A 303 -8.90 2.68 -0.70
CA ALA A 303 -7.78 2.13 0.05
C ALA A 303 -8.19 0.84 0.79
N GLU A 304 -9.34 0.83 1.46
CA GLU A 304 -9.83 -0.37 2.16
C GLU A 304 -10.15 -1.51 1.18
N ARG A 305 -10.78 -1.21 0.04
CA ARG A 305 -11.08 -2.23 -0.99
C ARG A 305 -9.81 -2.85 -1.58
N MET A 306 -8.79 -2.04 -1.82
CA MET A 306 -7.48 -2.52 -2.27
C MET A 306 -6.85 -3.47 -1.23
N LYS A 307 -6.88 -3.12 0.07
CA LYS A 307 -6.38 -3.98 1.15
C LYS A 307 -7.12 -5.32 1.21
N VAL A 308 -8.44 -5.29 1.14
CA VAL A 308 -9.29 -6.49 1.10
C VAL A 308 -8.96 -7.37 -0.10
N ASN A 309 -8.87 -6.80 -1.30
CA ASN A 309 -8.55 -7.55 -2.50
C ASN A 309 -7.18 -8.22 -2.40
N ALA A 310 -6.17 -7.53 -1.83
CA ALA A 310 -4.85 -8.08 -1.61
C ALA A 310 -4.86 -9.20 -0.54
N TYR A 311 -5.47 -8.96 0.62
CA TYR A 311 -5.47 -9.90 1.75
C TYR A 311 -6.30 -11.15 1.48
N LEU A 312 -7.43 -11.02 0.80
CA LEU A 312 -8.28 -12.15 0.39
C LEU A 312 -7.84 -12.79 -0.95
N LYS A 313 -6.72 -12.33 -1.53
CA LYS A 313 -6.17 -12.81 -2.81
C LYS A 313 -7.19 -12.78 -3.95
N ARG A 314 -8.04 -11.75 -3.98
CA ARG A 314 -8.99 -11.57 -5.05
C ARG A 314 -8.26 -11.16 -6.33
N ARG A 315 -8.50 -11.89 -7.41
CA ARG A 315 -7.93 -11.58 -8.73
C ARG A 315 -8.87 -10.63 -9.47
N VAL A 316 -8.82 -9.36 -9.11
CA VAL A 316 -9.64 -8.30 -9.69
C VAL A 316 -8.74 -7.21 -10.27
N ASN A 317 -9.07 -6.76 -11.47
CA ASN A 317 -8.54 -5.52 -12.01
C ASN A 317 -9.43 -4.37 -11.57
N THR A 318 -8.84 -3.27 -11.13
CA THR A 318 -9.54 -2.09 -10.61
C THR A 318 -9.30 -0.90 -11.51
N TYR A 319 -10.38 -0.19 -11.82
CA TYR A 319 -10.38 0.97 -12.70
C TYR A 319 -11.36 2.02 -12.18
N PHE A 320 -11.27 3.25 -12.65
CA PHE A 320 -12.39 4.18 -12.68
C PHE A 320 -12.96 4.21 -14.11
N TRP A 321 -14.16 4.74 -14.28
CA TRP A 321 -14.71 4.92 -15.63
C TRP A 321 -15.22 6.34 -15.85
N ARG A 322 -14.92 6.90 -17.02
CA ARG A 322 -15.38 8.23 -17.41
C ARG A 322 -15.53 8.36 -18.92
N THR A 323 -16.52 9.16 -19.32
CA THR A 323 -16.72 9.56 -20.71
C THR A 323 -16.26 11.00 -20.95
N TYR A 324 -16.07 11.36 -22.20
CA TYR A 324 -15.81 12.76 -22.59
C TYR A 324 -16.98 13.69 -22.22
N ASP A 325 -18.22 13.17 -22.15
CA ASP A 325 -19.43 13.89 -21.72
C ASP A 325 -19.57 13.96 -20.18
N GLN A 326 -18.47 13.73 -19.43
CA GLN A 326 -18.39 13.88 -17.97
C GLN A 326 -19.29 12.91 -17.18
N GLN A 327 -19.76 11.80 -17.77
CA GLN A 327 -20.35 10.72 -16.98
C GLN A 327 -19.23 9.90 -16.37
N GLU A 328 -19.34 9.57 -15.08
CA GLU A 328 -18.28 8.88 -14.35
C GLU A 328 -18.81 7.80 -13.39
N ILE A 329 -17.93 6.89 -13.03
CA ILE A 329 -18.09 5.86 -12.01
C ILE A 329 -16.78 5.78 -11.22
N ASP A 330 -16.89 5.80 -9.90
CA ASP A 330 -15.74 5.92 -9.01
C ASP A 330 -14.84 4.67 -9.05
N LEU A 331 -15.44 3.47 -9.07
CA LEU A 331 -14.70 2.21 -9.15
C LEU A 331 -15.39 1.21 -10.09
N VAL A 332 -14.60 0.58 -10.93
CA VAL A 332 -14.99 -0.57 -11.74
C VAL A 332 -14.07 -1.74 -11.40
N GLU A 333 -14.65 -2.85 -10.97
CA GLU A 333 -13.93 -4.10 -10.76
C GLU A 333 -14.24 -5.09 -11.88
N GLU A 334 -13.18 -5.62 -12.49
CA GLU A 334 -13.26 -6.66 -13.53
C GLU A 334 -12.59 -7.94 -13.02
N SER A 335 -13.33 -9.05 -13.03
CA SER A 335 -12.82 -10.37 -12.67
C SER A 335 -13.36 -11.42 -13.63
N GLY A 336 -12.52 -11.92 -14.51
CA GLY A 336 -12.93 -12.79 -15.61
C GLY A 336 -13.97 -12.11 -16.50
N SER A 337 -15.17 -12.66 -16.60
CA SER A 337 -16.30 -12.07 -17.33
C SER A 337 -17.17 -11.15 -16.49
N SER A 338 -16.97 -11.10 -15.18
CA SER A 338 -17.77 -10.27 -14.25
C SER A 338 -17.27 -8.83 -14.25
N LEU A 339 -18.18 -7.89 -14.38
CA LEU A 339 -17.95 -6.47 -14.32
C LEU A 339 -18.90 -5.86 -13.29
N VAL A 340 -18.34 -5.18 -12.29
CA VAL A 340 -19.11 -4.51 -11.25
C VAL A 340 -18.66 -3.06 -11.16
N ALA A 341 -19.63 -2.15 -11.19
CA ALA A 341 -19.42 -0.72 -11.05
C ALA A 341 -19.90 -0.26 -9.67
N TYR A 342 -19.09 0.54 -9.00
CA TYR A 342 -19.40 1.09 -7.68
C TYR A 342 -19.37 2.61 -7.73
N GLU A 343 -20.40 3.21 -7.15
CA GLU A 343 -20.51 4.66 -6.96
C GLU A 343 -20.46 4.96 -5.47
N PHE A 344 -19.63 5.89 -5.05
CA PHE A 344 -19.39 6.22 -3.64
C PHE A 344 -20.07 7.52 -3.25
N LYS A 345 -20.97 7.48 -2.28
CA LYS A 345 -21.67 8.68 -1.77
C LYS A 345 -21.73 8.64 -0.25
N TRP A 346 -21.26 9.73 0.38
CA TRP A 346 -21.30 9.82 1.85
C TRP A 346 -22.73 9.82 2.40
N ASN A 347 -23.60 10.70 1.88
CA ASN A 347 -24.94 10.94 2.43
C ASN A 347 -26.09 10.57 1.49
N LYS A 348 -25.84 9.93 0.33
CA LYS A 348 -26.92 9.58 -0.61
C LYS A 348 -27.28 8.12 -0.52
N THR A 349 -28.59 7.85 -0.54
CA THR A 349 -29.14 6.49 -0.53
C THR A 349 -29.59 6.03 -1.94
N LYS A 350 -29.61 6.94 -2.92
CA LYS A 350 -29.97 6.63 -4.31
C LYS A 350 -29.10 7.43 -5.27
N VAL A 351 -28.66 6.79 -6.34
CA VAL A 351 -27.96 7.41 -7.49
C VAL A 351 -28.51 6.86 -8.78
N LYS A 352 -28.42 7.66 -9.83
CA LYS A 352 -28.83 7.21 -11.17
C LYS A 352 -27.63 6.59 -11.87
N VAL A 353 -27.79 5.40 -12.43
CA VAL A 353 -26.75 4.76 -13.25
C VAL A 353 -26.47 5.64 -14.46
N PRO A 354 -25.21 5.96 -14.78
CA PRO A 354 -24.86 6.73 -15.96
C PRO A 354 -25.42 6.08 -17.22
N SER A 355 -26.09 6.85 -18.06
CA SER A 355 -26.78 6.31 -19.25
C SER A 355 -25.81 5.68 -20.26
N ALA A 356 -24.62 6.27 -20.45
CA ALA A 356 -23.60 5.73 -21.32
C ALA A 356 -23.06 4.37 -20.81
N TRP A 357 -22.89 4.24 -19.48
CA TRP A 357 -22.51 2.96 -18.85
C TRP A 357 -23.57 1.90 -19.10
N LYS A 358 -24.82 2.18 -18.76
CA LYS A 358 -25.95 1.26 -18.92
C LYS A 358 -26.12 0.76 -20.34
N ASN A 359 -25.91 1.66 -21.31
CA ASN A 359 -26.06 1.30 -22.74
C ASN A 359 -24.87 0.52 -23.29
N THR A 360 -23.67 0.68 -22.71
CA THR A 360 -22.44 0.04 -23.19
C THR A 360 -22.18 -1.29 -22.47
N TYR A 361 -22.49 -1.36 -21.17
CA TYR A 361 -22.20 -2.48 -20.27
C TYR A 361 -23.48 -2.97 -19.58
N ALA A 362 -24.46 -3.40 -20.38
CA ALA A 362 -25.81 -3.74 -19.88
C ALA A 362 -25.82 -4.86 -18.83
N ASP A 363 -24.87 -5.81 -18.93
CA ASP A 363 -24.75 -6.94 -18.00
C ASP A 363 -23.93 -6.61 -16.73
N ALA A 364 -23.33 -5.41 -16.65
CA ALA A 364 -22.55 -5.00 -15.49
C ALA A 364 -23.45 -4.67 -14.30
N LYS A 365 -23.10 -5.20 -13.13
CA LYS A 365 -23.76 -4.81 -11.89
C LYS A 365 -23.37 -3.37 -11.54
N PHE A 366 -24.32 -2.63 -10.95
CA PHE A 366 -24.06 -1.29 -10.41
C PHE A 366 -24.48 -1.24 -8.94
N VAL A 367 -23.57 -0.80 -8.09
CA VAL A 367 -23.73 -0.78 -6.63
C VAL A 367 -23.43 0.62 -6.11
N LEU A 368 -24.36 1.19 -5.36
CA LEU A 368 -24.10 2.37 -4.55
C LEU A 368 -23.50 1.93 -3.22
N VAL A 369 -22.35 2.50 -2.86
CA VAL A 369 -21.71 2.32 -1.55
C VAL A 369 -21.86 3.61 -0.75
N ASN A 370 -22.50 3.51 0.40
CA ASN A 370 -22.75 4.62 1.33
C ASN A 370 -22.49 4.18 2.78
N GLN A 371 -22.85 4.99 3.77
CA GLN A 371 -22.65 4.67 5.19
C GLN A 371 -23.42 3.43 5.66
N GLU A 372 -24.48 3.02 4.97
CA GLU A 372 -25.33 1.89 5.38
C GLU A 372 -24.73 0.52 4.97
N ASN A 373 -23.93 0.48 3.89
CA ASN A 373 -23.42 -0.78 3.32
C ASN A 373 -21.90 -0.83 3.10
N TYR A 374 -21.17 0.21 3.49
CA TYR A 374 -19.73 0.29 3.26
C TYR A 374 -18.94 -0.86 3.91
N LEU A 375 -19.39 -1.33 5.09
CA LEU A 375 -18.70 -2.41 5.79
C LEU A 375 -18.69 -3.70 4.96
N ASP A 376 -19.79 -4.04 4.31
CA ASP A 376 -19.86 -5.22 3.46
C ASP A 376 -18.94 -5.06 2.24
N PHE A 377 -18.81 -3.83 1.71
CA PHE A 377 -17.89 -3.53 0.62
C PHE A 377 -16.42 -3.63 1.04
N ILE A 378 -16.03 -3.05 2.18
CA ILE A 378 -14.63 -3.03 2.64
C ILE A 378 -14.21 -4.26 3.45
N THR A 379 -15.13 -5.20 3.70
CA THR A 379 -14.82 -6.53 4.27
C THR A 379 -14.97 -7.65 3.26
N GLY A 380 -15.34 -7.31 2.03
CA GLY A 380 -15.39 -8.25 0.92
C GLY A 380 -16.61 -9.13 0.85
N LYS A 381 -17.72 -8.74 1.46
CA LYS A 381 -19.00 -9.46 1.34
C LYS A 381 -19.75 -9.10 0.06
N ILE A 382 -19.51 -7.90 -0.48
CA ILE A 382 -20.02 -7.41 -1.77
C ILE A 382 -18.89 -6.90 -2.65
#